data_c4adaea0a6b6149f46b37018025c559b
#
_entry.id   c4adaea0a6b6149f46b37018025c559b
#
_cell.length_a   1.000
_cell.length_b   1.000
_cell.length_c   1.000
_cell.angle_alpha   90.00
_cell.angle_beta   90.00
_cell.angle_gamma   90.00
#
_symmetry.space_group_name_H-M   'P 1'
#
loop_
_entity.id
_entity.type
_entity.pdbx_description
1 polymer ?
#
loop_
_entity_poly.entity_id
_entity_poly.type
_entity_poly.pdbx_seq_one_letter_code
_entity_poly.pdbx_strand_id
1 'polypeptide(L)'
;MTTIRVTRRHRDLLADGAAAEQPAPQAGSDHADAGAVRLALIDPVDRHSALDGAWWPRRTDLTDELPSLIAELHRQGIRVTRVAYNPTAWAPMTRRLTADGRIIRLGSFRTLDPQLLNLTGDERRGRLDLLTVPPGTTRSEARRAFSAATDRANRQGPSALLVGLAGTAHHPTRRSS
;
A
#
# COMPACT_ATOMS: atom_id res chain seq x y z
N MET A 1 14.64 -7.20 7.68
CA MET A 1 13.82 -7.18 8.90
C MET A 1 12.65 -6.25 8.65
N THR A 2 11.49 -6.82 8.36
CA THR A 2 10.28 -6.07 7.99
C THR A 2 9.53 -5.74 9.27
N THR A 3 9.52 -4.48 9.68
CA THR A 3 8.81 -4.04 10.90
C THR A 3 7.40 -3.62 10.52
N ILE A 4 6.44 -4.52 10.75
CA ILE A 4 5.03 -4.16 10.83
C ILE A 4 4.82 -3.60 12.24
N ARG A 5 4.67 -2.28 12.35
CA ARG A 5 4.44 -1.63 13.64
C ARG A 5 2.95 -1.66 13.97
N VAL A 6 2.56 -2.65 14.79
CA VAL A 6 1.28 -2.64 15.52
C VAL A 6 1.57 -2.10 16.91
N THR A 7 1.05 -0.92 17.22
CA THR A 7 1.18 -0.34 18.56
C THR A 7 0.18 -1.00 19.50
N ARG A 8 0.66 -1.85 20.38
CA ARG A 8 -0.12 -2.43 21.49
C ARG A 8 0.28 -1.72 22.79
N ARG A 9 -0.67 -1.06 23.42
CA ARG A 9 -0.51 -0.60 24.81
C ARG A 9 -0.71 -1.78 25.75
N HIS A 10 0.30 -1.99 26.57
CA HIS A 10 0.31 -2.94 27.69
C HIS A 10 -0.43 -2.36 28.88
N ARG A 11 -1.30 -3.16 29.48
CA ARG A 11 -1.73 -2.97 30.87
C ARG A 11 -1.87 -4.35 31.50
N ASP A 12 -0.91 -4.64 32.36
CA ASP A 12 -0.94 -5.77 33.30
C ASP A 12 -2.09 -5.62 34.30
N LEU A 13 -2.73 -6.72 34.64
CA LEU A 13 -3.02 -7.09 36.03
C LEU A 13 -3.54 -8.53 36.09
N LEU A 14 -2.98 -9.23 37.06
CA LEU A 14 -3.15 -10.61 37.48
C LEU A 14 -4.59 -10.99 37.89
N ALA A 15 -5.03 -12.23 37.62
CA ALA A 15 -5.42 -13.23 38.59
C ALA A 15 -6.27 -14.36 37.99
N ASP A 16 -5.73 -15.55 38.11
CA ASP A 16 -6.29 -16.80 38.63
C ASP A 16 -7.61 -17.39 38.09
N GLY A 17 -7.50 -18.62 37.59
CA GLY A 17 -8.45 -19.72 37.89
C GLY A 17 -9.47 -20.13 36.84
N ALA A 18 -9.34 -21.39 36.38
CA ALA A 18 -10.36 -22.32 35.93
C ALA A 18 -10.67 -22.48 34.42
N ALA A 19 -10.25 -23.63 33.94
CA ALA A 19 -10.87 -24.62 33.04
C ALA A 19 -11.69 -24.17 31.82
N ALA A 20 -11.23 -24.65 30.67
CA ALA A 20 -11.95 -25.24 29.55
C ALA A 20 -13.15 -24.45 28.98
N GLU A 21 -12.91 -23.86 27.82
CA GLU A 21 -13.79 -24.00 26.65
C GLU A 21 -13.09 -23.29 25.47
N GLN A 22 -12.74 -24.05 24.45
CA GLN A 22 -12.23 -23.49 23.19
C GLN A 22 -13.43 -22.92 22.44
N PRO A 23 -13.54 -21.61 22.21
CA PRO A 23 -14.43 -21.10 21.20
C PRO A 23 -13.72 -21.18 19.84
N ALA A 24 -14.46 -21.63 18.85
CA ALA A 24 -14.16 -21.68 17.44
C ALA A 24 -13.56 -20.37 16.91
N PRO A 25 -12.83 -20.38 15.78
CA PRO A 25 -12.21 -19.19 15.22
C PRO A 25 -13.30 -18.19 14.85
N GLN A 26 -13.42 -17.14 15.63
CA GLN A 26 -14.32 -16.04 15.33
C GLN A 26 -13.77 -15.28 14.13
N ALA A 27 -14.50 -15.33 13.02
CA ALA A 27 -14.46 -14.36 11.95
C ALA A 27 -14.82 -12.98 12.55
N GLY A 28 -13.78 -12.21 12.88
CA GLY A 28 -13.99 -10.93 13.54
C GLY A 28 -12.76 -10.05 13.48
N SER A 29 -12.41 -9.53 12.30
CA SER A 29 -11.42 -8.46 12.18
C SER A 29 -11.68 -7.54 10.96
N ASP A 30 -12.84 -7.59 10.33
CA ASP A 30 -13.10 -6.78 9.14
C ASP A 30 -13.54 -5.34 9.43
N HIS A 31 -13.85 -4.99 10.68
CA HIS A 31 -14.36 -3.64 11.03
C HIS A 31 -13.28 -2.67 11.50
N ALA A 32 -12.10 -3.12 11.92
CA ALA A 32 -11.01 -2.23 12.34
C ALA A 32 -10.22 -1.63 11.16
N ASP A 33 -10.39 -2.16 9.96
CA ASP A 33 -9.62 -1.78 8.76
C ASP A 33 -10.36 -0.77 7.86
N ALA A 34 -11.59 -0.38 8.21
CA ALA A 34 -12.43 0.46 7.36
C ALA A 34 -11.91 1.90 7.17
N GLY A 35 -11.03 2.39 8.06
CA GLY A 35 -10.46 3.75 8.00
C GLY A 35 -8.95 3.81 7.75
N ALA A 36 -8.21 2.72 7.96
CA ALA A 36 -6.77 2.73 7.86
C ALA A 36 -6.29 2.75 6.39
N VAL A 37 -5.27 3.57 6.12
CA VAL A 37 -4.59 3.57 4.80
C VAL A 37 -3.82 2.28 4.64
N ARG A 38 -4.06 1.58 3.52
CA ARG A 38 -3.38 0.33 3.19
C ARG A 38 -2.10 0.65 2.43
N LEU A 39 -1.04 0.95 3.19
CA LEU A 39 0.27 1.39 2.72
C LEU A 39 1.37 0.55 3.37
N ALA A 40 2.38 0.18 2.60
CA ALA A 40 3.64 -0.35 3.10
C ALA A 40 4.80 0.34 2.38
N LEU A 41 5.81 0.76 3.12
CA LEU A 41 7.02 1.38 2.58
C LEU A 41 8.25 0.55 2.96
N ILE A 42 9.28 0.62 2.12
CA ILE A 42 10.62 0.14 2.46
C ILE A 42 11.25 1.17 3.41
N ASP A 43 11.70 0.73 4.58
CA ASP A 43 12.40 1.59 5.54
C ASP A 43 13.73 0.91 5.99
N PRO A 44 14.87 1.57 5.86
CA PRO A 44 15.11 2.82 5.13
C PRO A 44 14.90 2.66 3.62
N VAL A 45 14.58 3.78 2.94
CA VAL A 45 14.43 3.80 1.47
C VAL A 45 15.69 3.28 0.80
N ASP A 46 15.54 2.28 -0.03
CA ASP A 46 16.63 1.69 -0.80
C ASP A 46 16.59 2.21 -2.25
N ARG A 47 17.57 3.02 -2.63
CA ARG A 47 17.67 3.59 -3.99
C ARG A 47 17.92 2.55 -5.08
N HIS A 48 18.22 1.32 -4.72
CA HIS A 48 18.42 0.22 -5.66
C HIS A 48 17.14 -0.59 -5.93
N SER A 49 16.11 -0.40 -5.12
CA SER A 49 14.80 -1.01 -5.37
C SER A 49 14.07 -0.32 -6.51
N ALA A 50 13.33 -1.07 -7.31
CA ALA A 50 12.49 -0.52 -8.39
C ALA A 50 11.26 0.21 -7.84
N LEU A 51 10.87 -0.05 -6.58
CA LEU A 51 9.74 0.52 -5.88
C LEU A 51 10.13 0.86 -4.46
N ASP A 52 9.53 1.90 -3.90
CA ASP A 52 9.73 2.30 -2.51
C ASP A 52 8.64 1.73 -1.59
N GLY A 53 7.62 1.07 -2.16
CA GLY A 53 6.54 0.47 -1.42
C GLY A 53 5.31 0.17 -2.27
N ALA A 54 4.20 -0.12 -1.59
CA ALA A 54 2.91 -0.36 -2.22
C ALA A 54 1.78 0.35 -1.49
N TRP A 55 0.80 0.78 -2.25
CA TRP A 55 -0.45 1.36 -1.78
C TRP A 55 -1.65 0.67 -2.42
N TRP A 56 -2.66 0.37 -1.62
CA TRP A 56 -3.88 -0.28 -2.08
C TRP A 56 -5.10 0.62 -1.80
N PRO A 57 -5.50 1.45 -2.78
CA PRO A 57 -6.69 2.31 -2.67
C PRO A 57 -7.97 1.47 -2.58
N ARG A 58 -9.03 2.08 -2.10
CA ARG A 58 -10.37 1.45 -2.07
C ARG A 58 -11.16 1.68 -3.34
N ARG A 59 -10.87 2.78 -4.03
CA ARG A 59 -11.59 3.25 -5.22
C ARG A 59 -10.60 3.69 -6.30
N THR A 60 -11.13 3.88 -7.50
CA THR A 60 -10.39 4.46 -8.64
C THR A 60 -10.49 5.99 -8.69
N ASP A 61 -11.14 6.63 -7.73
CA ASP A 61 -11.14 8.09 -7.59
C ASP A 61 -9.96 8.53 -6.74
N LEU A 62 -8.96 9.07 -7.42
CA LEU A 62 -7.73 9.52 -6.77
C LEU A 62 -7.96 10.77 -5.90
N THR A 63 -9.01 11.57 -6.19
CA THR A 63 -9.36 12.76 -5.42
C THR A 63 -9.82 12.38 -4.01
N ASP A 64 -10.56 11.29 -3.90
CA ASP A 64 -11.05 10.77 -2.62
C ASP A 64 -9.97 10.02 -1.83
N GLU A 65 -9.08 9.33 -2.54
CA GLU A 65 -8.10 8.43 -1.92
C GLU A 65 -6.79 9.12 -1.51
N LEU A 66 -6.34 10.14 -2.27
CA LEU A 66 -5.08 10.84 -2.00
C LEU A 66 -5.02 11.57 -0.65
N PRO A 67 -6.07 12.23 -0.14
CA PRO A 67 -5.97 12.93 1.14
C PRO A 67 -5.55 12.01 2.29
N SER A 68 -6.11 10.80 2.35
CA SER A 68 -5.76 9.81 3.36
C SER A 68 -4.34 9.31 3.22
N LEU A 69 -3.90 9.04 1.99
CA LEU A 69 -2.52 8.62 1.70
C LEU A 69 -1.52 9.70 2.11
N ILE A 70 -1.79 10.96 1.74
CA ILE A 70 -0.91 12.09 2.04
C ILE A 70 -0.82 12.34 3.54
N ALA A 71 -1.94 12.26 4.26
CA ALA A 71 -1.95 12.37 5.72
C ALA A 71 -1.14 11.26 6.39
N GLU A 72 -1.24 10.02 5.88
CA GLU A 72 -0.45 8.88 6.37
C GLU A 72 1.04 9.10 6.14
N LEU A 73 1.43 9.51 4.93
CA LEU A 73 2.82 9.79 4.60
C LEU A 73 3.37 10.94 5.45
N HIS A 74 2.57 11.97 5.71
CA HIS A 74 2.95 13.09 6.58
C HIS A 74 3.18 12.63 8.02
N ARG A 75 2.36 11.73 8.56
CA ARG A 75 2.59 11.12 9.90
C ARG A 75 3.91 10.35 9.95
N GLN A 76 4.37 9.80 8.83
CA GLN A 76 5.68 9.14 8.70
C GLN A 76 6.83 10.12 8.37
N GLY A 77 6.57 11.44 8.42
CA GLY A 77 7.56 12.48 8.17
C GLY A 77 7.84 12.74 6.69
N ILE A 78 6.99 12.23 5.78
CA ILE A 78 7.14 12.40 4.33
C ILE A 78 6.16 13.48 3.85
N ARG A 79 6.69 14.63 3.48
CA ARG A 79 5.90 15.77 2.99
C ARG A 79 5.77 15.70 1.48
N VAL A 80 4.59 15.35 0.98
CA VAL A 80 4.30 15.30 -0.46
C VAL A 80 3.94 16.68 -0.97
N THR A 81 4.52 17.08 -2.11
CA THR A 81 4.25 18.34 -2.80
C THR A 81 3.68 18.14 -4.20
N ARG A 82 3.95 16.98 -4.80
CA ARG A 82 3.50 16.63 -6.14
C ARG A 82 3.18 15.15 -6.23
N VAL A 83 2.15 14.83 -7.02
CA VAL A 83 1.78 13.46 -7.39
C VAL A 83 1.74 13.37 -8.91
N ALA A 84 2.40 12.35 -9.47
CA ALA A 84 2.32 12.01 -10.88
C ALA A 84 1.68 10.62 -11.03
N TYR A 85 0.75 10.50 -11.99
CA TYR A 85 -0.02 9.28 -12.21
C TYR A 85 -0.34 9.09 -13.69
N ASN A 86 -0.69 7.85 -14.08
CA ASN A 86 -1.21 7.58 -15.41
C ASN A 86 -2.74 7.74 -15.41
N PRO A 87 -3.32 8.61 -16.28
CA PRO A 87 -4.76 8.90 -16.27
C PRO A 87 -5.64 7.71 -16.71
N THR A 88 -5.07 6.65 -17.29
CA THR A 88 -5.85 5.47 -17.70
C THR A 88 -6.27 4.58 -16.54
N ALA A 89 -5.59 4.70 -15.38
CA ALA A 89 -5.87 3.91 -14.18
C ALA A 89 -6.87 4.59 -13.23
N TRP A 90 -7.22 5.86 -13.46
CA TRP A 90 -7.95 6.67 -12.52
C TRP A 90 -9.10 7.45 -13.17
N ALA A 91 -10.12 7.76 -12.39
CA ALA A 91 -11.15 8.69 -12.78
C ALA A 91 -10.55 10.08 -13.08
N PRO A 92 -11.21 10.89 -13.94
CA PRO A 92 -10.74 12.24 -14.27
C PRO A 92 -10.54 13.12 -13.04
N MET A 93 -9.45 13.87 -13.01
CA MET A 93 -9.05 14.66 -11.85
C MET A 93 -8.74 16.11 -12.19
N THR A 94 -8.78 16.96 -11.14
CA THR A 94 -8.24 18.31 -11.16
C THR A 94 -6.72 18.32 -11.12
N ARG A 95 -6.10 19.45 -11.49
CA ARG A 95 -4.63 19.60 -11.46
C ARG A 95 -4.07 19.92 -10.07
N ARG A 96 -4.92 20.19 -9.11
CA ARG A 96 -4.55 20.55 -7.74
C ARG A 96 -5.53 19.92 -6.77
N LEU A 97 -5.00 19.45 -5.67
CA LEU A 97 -5.75 18.90 -4.54
C LEU A 97 -5.29 19.59 -3.27
N THR A 98 -6.22 19.91 -2.38
CA THR A 98 -5.87 20.34 -1.03
C THR A 98 -5.91 19.10 -0.11
N ALA A 99 -4.79 18.77 0.48
CA ALA A 99 -4.68 17.68 1.44
C ALA A 99 -3.78 18.11 2.59
N ASP A 100 -4.15 17.78 3.81
CA ASP A 100 -3.41 18.12 5.03
C ASP A 100 -3.04 19.62 5.11
N GLY A 101 -4.02 20.49 4.75
CA GLY A 101 -3.85 21.96 4.75
C GLY A 101 -2.91 22.50 3.67
N ARG A 102 -2.51 21.69 2.68
CA ARG A 102 -1.53 22.06 1.65
C ARG A 102 -2.07 21.80 0.25
N ILE A 103 -1.59 22.58 -0.70
CA ILE A 103 -1.88 22.39 -2.12
C ILE A 103 -0.88 21.40 -2.69
N ILE A 104 -1.37 20.25 -3.16
CA ILE A 104 -0.63 19.21 -3.86
C ILE A 104 -0.85 19.38 -5.35
N ARG A 105 0.22 19.42 -6.12
CA ARG A 105 0.16 19.49 -7.59
C ARG A 105 0.00 18.08 -8.17
N LEU A 106 -0.95 17.92 -9.09
CA LEU A 106 -1.23 16.66 -9.74
C LEU A 106 -0.83 16.75 -11.21
N GLY A 107 -0.03 15.79 -11.66
CA GLY A 107 0.40 15.67 -13.05
C GLY A 107 -0.01 14.33 -13.63
N SER A 108 -0.70 14.33 -14.78
CA SER A 108 -1.06 13.13 -15.51
C SER A 108 -0.10 12.89 -16.66
N PHE A 109 0.42 11.66 -16.76
CA PHE A 109 1.38 11.26 -17.79
C PHE A 109 1.01 9.88 -18.34
N ARG A 110 0.61 9.79 -19.61
CA ARG A 110 0.25 8.53 -20.26
C ARG A 110 1.42 7.56 -20.44
N THR A 111 2.65 8.08 -20.38
CA THR A 111 3.89 7.30 -20.47
C THR A 111 4.31 6.68 -19.15
N LEU A 112 3.68 7.10 -18.02
CA LEU A 112 3.91 6.49 -16.73
C LEU A 112 3.22 5.12 -16.68
N ASP A 113 3.82 4.14 -15.99
CA ASP A 113 3.18 2.84 -15.77
C ASP A 113 1.82 3.04 -15.07
N PRO A 114 0.71 2.45 -15.55
CA PRO A 114 -0.61 2.60 -14.95
C PRO A 114 -0.70 2.20 -13.47
N GLN A 115 0.17 1.28 -13.05
CA GLN A 115 0.23 0.79 -11.67
C GLN A 115 1.28 1.53 -10.82
N LEU A 116 1.84 2.64 -11.33
CA LEU A 116 2.79 3.47 -10.61
C LEU A 116 2.13 4.77 -10.15
N LEU A 117 2.25 5.05 -8.86
CA LEU A 117 2.03 6.38 -8.30
C LEU A 117 3.37 6.96 -7.91
N ASN A 118 3.77 8.03 -8.59
CA ASN A 118 5.00 8.74 -8.27
C ASN A 118 4.69 9.95 -7.39
N LEU A 119 5.31 10.00 -6.23
CA LEU A 119 5.19 11.08 -5.26
C LEU A 119 6.51 11.84 -5.16
N THR A 120 6.45 13.15 -5.23
CA THR A 120 7.63 14.01 -4.97
C THR A 120 7.42 14.69 -3.63
N GLY A 121 8.38 14.50 -2.75
CA GLY A 121 8.41 15.10 -1.42
C GLY A 121 9.23 16.37 -1.36
N ASP A 122 9.56 16.76 -0.14
CA ASP A 122 10.57 17.81 0.13
C ASP A 122 11.99 17.27 -0.10
N GLU A 123 12.99 18.14 0.05
CA GLU A 123 14.41 17.85 -0.26
C GLU A 123 14.99 16.65 0.51
N ARG A 124 14.39 16.25 1.63
CA ARG A 124 14.92 15.18 2.48
C ARG A 124 14.63 13.77 1.96
N ARG A 125 13.46 13.55 1.34
CA ARG A 125 13.03 12.24 0.84
C ARG A 125 13.01 12.15 -0.67
N GLY A 126 12.97 13.26 -1.40
CA GLY A 126 12.99 13.29 -2.85
C GLY A 126 11.75 12.65 -3.47
N ARG A 127 11.95 11.56 -4.21
CA ARG A 127 10.91 10.85 -4.95
C ARG A 127 10.57 9.53 -4.27
N LEU A 128 9.30 9.17 -4.29
CA LEU A 128 8.78 7.85 -3.89
C LEU A 128 7.99 7.24 -5.04
N ASP A 129 8.33 6.02 -5.38
CA ASP A 129 7.65 5.21 -6.39
C ASP A 129 6.83 4.11 -5.70
N LEU A 130 5.51 4.27 -5.69
CA LEU A 130 4.59 3.33 -5.07
C LEU A 130 3.90 2.46 -6.12
N LEU A 131 3.94 1.14 -5.90
CA LEU A 131 3.03 0.23 -6.59
C LEU A 131 1.60 0.56 -6.18
N THR A 132 0.74 0.81 -7.14
CA THR A 132 -0.71 0.92 -6.91
C THR A 132 -1.36 -0.42 -7.15
N VAL A 133 -1.85 -1.04 -6.09
CA VAL A 133 -2.62 -2.29 -6.17
C VAL A 133 -4.06 -1.95 -6.56
N PRO A 134 -4.65 -2.56 -7.60
CA PRO A 134 -6.02 -2.24 -8.02
C PRO A 134 -7.04 -2.44 -6.89
N PRO A 135 -8.07 -1.58 -6.76
CA PRO A 135 -9.06 -1.67 -5.66
C PRO A 135 -9.76 -3.04 -5.55
N GLY A 136 -10.06 -3.68 -6.70
CA GLY A 136 -10.73 -4.97 -6.76
C GLY A 136 -9.86 -6.19 -6.46
N THR A 137 -8.59 -5.99 -6.13
CA THR A 137 -7.65 -7.08 -5.81
C THR A 137 -8.06 -7.77 -4.51
N THR A 138 -7.98 -9.11 -4.47
CA THR A 138 -8.26 -9.86 -3.24
C THR A 138 -7.21 -9.58 -2.15
N ARG A 139 -7.58 -9.77 -0.88
CA ARG A 139 -6.67 -9.54 0.25
C ARG A 139 -5.38 -10.38 0.14
N SER A 140 -5.49 -11.63 -0.32
CA SER A 140 -4.33 -12.52 -0.49
C SER A 140 -3.39 -12.04 -1.59
N GLU A 141 -3.92 -11.60 -2.72
CA GLU A 141 -3.14 -11.05 -3.84
C GLU A 141 -2.49 -9.72 -3.45
N ALA A 142 -3.25 -8.84 -2.77
CA ALA A 142 -2.71 -7.58 -2.26
C ALA A 142 -1.54 -7.79 -1.29
N ARG A 143 -1.64 -8.77 -0.37
CA ARG A 143 -0.53 -9.12 0.53
C ARG A 143 0.72 -9.56 -0.23
N ARG A 144 0.55 -10.39 -1.28
CA ARG A 144 1.67 -10.80 -2.13
C ARG A 144 2.28 -9.60 -2.87
N ALA A 145 1.43 -8.71 -3.40
CA ALA A 145 1.87 -7.49 -4.07
C ALA A 145 2.66 -6.58 -3.11
N PHE A 146 2.19 -6.42 -1.88
CA PHE A 146 2.89 -5.65 -0.85
C PHE A 146 4.24 -6.26 -0.49
N SER A 147 4.29 -7.58 -0.27
CA SER A 147 5.53 -8.29 0.02
C SER A 147 6.55 -8.14 -1.11
N ALA A 148 6.11 -8.30 -2.35
CA ALA A 148 7.00 -8.18 -3.51
C ALA A 148 7.45 -6.73 -3.77
N ALA A 149 6.57 -5.74 -3.59
CA ALA A 149 6.92 -4.33 -3.77
C ALA A 149 7.86 -3.79 -2.68
N THR A 150 7.83 -4.39 -1.48
CA THR A 150 8.75 -4.03 -0.37
C THR A 150 9.99 -4.92 -0.30
N ASP A 151 10.15 -5.84 -1.22
CA ASP A 151 11.38 -6.63 -1.34
C ASP A 151 12.48 -5.76 -1.97
N ARG A 152 13.57 -5.54 -1.21
CA ARG A 152 14.73 -4.76 -1.67
C ARG A 152 15.45 -5.38 -2.87
N ALA A 153 15.28 -6.68 -3.09
CA ALA A 153 15.80 -7.37 -4.26
C ALA A 153 14.92 -7.20 -5.51
N ASN A 154 13.71 -6.63 -5.37
CA ASN A 154 12.82 -6.41 -6.50
C ASN A 154 13.42 -5.43 -7.51
N ARG A 155 13.43 -5.88 -8.78
CA ARG A 155 13.87 -5.08 -9.94
C ARG A 155 12.77 -4.97 -11.00
N GLN A 156 11.60 -5.53 -10.72
CA GLN A 156 10.47 -5.49 -11.64
C GLN A 156 9.71 -4.17 -11.51
N GLY A 157 9.29 -3.64 -12.66
CA GLY A 157 8.38 -2.50 -12.69
C GLY A 157 6.97 -2.88 -12.20
N PRO A 158 6.12 -1.87 -11.87
CA PRO A 158 4.84 -2.07 -11.21
C PRO A 158 3.90 -3.04 -11.94
N SER A 159 3.62 -2.79 -13.22
CA SER A 159 2.73 -3.66 -14.01
C SER A 159 3.28 -5.07 -14.21
N ALA A 160 4.59 -5.22 -14.45
CA ALA A 160 5.23 -6.52 -14.61
C ALA A 160 5.13 -7.34 -13.32
N LEU A 161 5.30 -6.71 -12.16
CA LEU A 161 5.18 -7.34 -10.85
C LEU A 161 3.77 -7.89 -10.63
N LEU A 162 2.73 -7.11 -10.90
CA LEU A 162 1.34 -7.56 -10.74
C LEU A 162 0.97 -8.69 -11.70
N VAL A 163 1.41 -8.63 -12.96
CA VAL A 163 1.22 -9.71 -13.94
C VAL A 163 1.89 -10.99 -13.48
N GLY A 164 3.12 -10.91 -12.99
CA GLY A 164 3.85 -12.07 -12.44
C GLY A 164 3.12 -12.73 -11.28
N LEU A 165 2.54 -11.92 -10.37
CA LEU A 165 1.79 -12.44 -9.23
C LEU A 165 0.45 -13.09 -9.61
N ALA A 166 -0.23 -12.57 -10.64
CA ALA A 166 -1.46 -13.17 -11.17
C ALA A 166 -1.18 -14.53 -11.84
N GLY A 167 -0.06 -14.65 -12.58
CA GLY A 167 0.33 -15.90 -13.25
C GLY A 167 0.67 -17.04 -12.29
N THR A 168 1.23 -16.74 -11.13
CA THR A 168 1.58 -17.76 -10.12
C THR A 168 0.36 -18.34 -9.38
N ALA A 169 -0.79 -17.66 -9.41
CA ALA A 169 -2.02 -18.15 -8.78
C ALA A 169 -2.72 -19.27 -9.58
N HIS A 170 -2.31 -19.55 -10.81
CA HIS A 170 -2.98 -20.47 -11.75
C HIS A 170 -2.22 -21.78 -11.99
N HIS A 171 -1.33 -22.21 -11.09
CA HIS A 171 -0.67 -23.51 -11.23
C HIS A 171 -1.42 -24.56 -10.40
N PRO A 172 -2.36 -25.34 -11.01
CA PRO A 172 -2.96 -26.46 -10.31
C PRO A 172 -1.88 -27.52 -10.10
N THR A 173 -1.66 -27.89 -8.85
CA THR A 173 -0.84 -29.03 -8.46
C THR A 173 -1.36 -30.29 -9.20
N ARG A 174 -0.66 -30.74 -10.24
CA ARG A 174 -0.88 -32.08 -10.80
C ARG A 174 -0.56 -33.07 -9.68
N ARG A 175 -1.57 -33.64 -9.11
CA ARG A 175 -1.42 -34.89 -8.34
C ARG A 175 -1.03 -35.98 -9.34
N SER A 176 0.20 -36.46 -9.22
CA SER A 176 0.60 -37.72 -9.84
C SER A 176 -0.08 -38.85 -9.08
N SER A 177 -0.87 -39.65 -9.81
CA SER A 177 -1.34 -40.96 -9.38
C SER A 177 -0.22 -41.97 -9.54
#